data_f8143468caf282a2d3f79f7da10c5636
#
_entry.id   f8143468caf282a2d3f79f7da10c5636
#
_cell.length_a   1.000
_cell.length_b   1.000
_cell.length_c   1.000
_cell.angle_alpha   90.00
_cell.angle_beta   90.00
_cell.angle_gamma   90.00
#
_symmetry.space_group_name_H-M   'P 1'
#
loop_
_entity.id
_entity.type
_entity.pdbx_description
1 polymer ?
#
loop_
_entity_poly.entity_id
_entity_poly.type
_entity_poly.pdbx_seq_one_letter_code
_entity_poly.pdbx_strand_id
1 'polypeptide(L)'
;MVTHRFARAAESGDPARISALLADDVTFHTPILTQDLYGKDLTLRFLGEATRIIADLTYTEETADGVLSFLFWKGTVGQREISGVTVLRGAPEGQISDITVLLRSWGVVGNFRDTMLRALADAVPLEAWLLDDGKAPAADPDAGVGQRPGGPLPLAPGAAFHSPMLTKTAYGEQNVEDIHKLIGGIQGPRSYLARITTEHTVTEYWSCIIQGHEQQGIDVFELDAEGQVVNQTVWLRPWPVVTLLRDAAIVGQLSSLPADFWLLPAAPSRLS
;
A
#
# COMPACT_ATOMS: atom_id res chain seq x y z
N MET A 1 -8.05 20.19 0.54
CA MET A 1 -7.71 20.04 1.98
C MET A 1 -8.49 18.88 2.51
N VAL A 2 -7.82 17.87 3.08
CA VAL A 2 -8.49 16.67 3.61
C VAL A 2 -9.36 17.05 4.80
N THR A 3 -10.62 16.62 4.79
CA THR A 3 -11.61 16.98 5.82
C THR A 3 -11.93 15.81 6.75
N HIS A 4 -11.53 14.59 6.39
CA HIS A 4 -11.84 13.37 7.11
C HIS A 4 -11.38 13.41 8.59
N ARG A 5 -12.27 13.04 9.50
CA ARG A 5 -12.01 13.10 10.95
C ARG A 5 -10.80 12.28 11.39
N PHE A 6 -10.63 11.08 10.79
CA PHE A 6 -9.48 10.22 11.09
C PHE A 6 -8.15 10.87 10.66
N ALA A 7 -8.09 11.48 9.48
CA ALA A 7 -6.88 12.17 9.01
C ALA A 7 -6.43 13.25 9.99
N ARG A 8 -7.35 14.10 10.41
CA ARG A 8 -7.06 15.16 11.40
C ARG A 8 -6.63 14.60 12.77
N ALA A 9 -7.25 13.49 13.20
CA ALA A 9 -6.86 12.83 14.45
C ALA A 9 -5.46 12.24 14.35
N ALA A 10 -5.12 11.57 13.25
CA ALA A 10 -3.81 11.00 13.00
C ALA A 10 -2.72 12.07 12.90
N GLU A 11 -2.96 13.16 12.15
CA GLU A 11 -2.02 14.29 12.06
C GLU A 11 -1.77 14.99 13.40
N SER A 12 -2.76 15.01 14.28
CA SER A 12 -2.61 15.61 15.61
C SER A 12 -1.74 14.77 16.56
N GLY A 13 -1.52 13.48 16.23
CA GLY A 13 -0.83 12.54 17.11
C GLY A 13 -1.56 12.25 18.44
N ASP A 14 -2.84 12.62 18.56
CA ASP A 14 -3.64 12.44 19.77
C ASP A 14 -4.35 11.08 19.77
N PRO A 15 -3.91 10.10 20.59
CA PRO A 15 -4.52 8.76 20.63
C PRO A 15 -5.99 8.77 21.05
N ALA A 16 -6.41 9.72 21.89
CA ALA A 16 -7.78 9.81 22.35
C ALA A 16 -8.74 10.19 21.21
N ARG A 17 -8.29 11.05 20.31
CA ARG A 17 -9.08 11.42 19.12
C ARG A 17 -9.23 10.24 18.15
N ILE A 18 -8.16 9.46 17.94
CA ILE A 18 -8.23 8.26 17.10
C ILE A 18 -9.15 7.23 17.78
N SER A 19 -8.97 6.98 19.08
CA SER A 19 -9.78 6.04 19.87
C SER A 19 -11.28 6.31 19.77
N ALA A 20 -11.68 7.57 19.79
CA ALA A 20 -13.09 7.97 19.71
C ALA A 20 -13.74 7.64 18.34
N LEU A 21 -12.94 7.39 17.32
CA LEU A 21 -13.40 7.07 15.96
C LEU A 21 -13.48 5.56 15.70
N LEU A 22 -12.80 4.72 16.49
CA LEU A 22 -12.70 3.29 16.26
C LEU A 22 -13.79 2.50 16.98
N ALA A 23 -14.33 1.49 16.31
CA ALA A 23 -15.12 0.45 16.95
C ALA A 23 -14.22 -0.37 17.92
N ASP A 24 -14.81 -0.95 18.95
CA ASP A 24 -14.04 -1.73 19.95
C ASP A 24 -13.44 -3.00 19.36
N ASP A 25 -14.13 -3.58 18.36
CA ASP A 25 -13.75 -4.78 17.61
C ASP A 25 -13.08 -4.47 16.25
N VAL A 26 -12.53 -3.26 16.08
CA VAL A 26 -11.88 -2.86 14.82
C VAL A 26 -10.84 -3.88 14.37
N THR A 27 -10.86 -4.19 13.06
CA THR A 27 -9.82 -4.98 12.39
C THR A 27 -8.82 -4.05 11.73
N PHE A 28 -7.53 -4.32 11.92
CA PHE A 28 -6.48 -3.52 11.30
C PHE A 28 -5.55 -4.38 10.43
N HIS A 29 -5.65 -4.19 9.13
CA HIS A 29 -4.80 -4.76 8.09
C HIS A 29 -3.55 -3.91 7.93
N THR A 30 -2.48 -4.29 8.61
CA THR A 30 -1.26 -3.46 8.65
C THR A 30 -0.45 -3.57 7.37
N PRO A 31 0.39 -2.58 7.05
CA PRO A 31 1.24 -2.64 5.86
C PRO A 31 2.45 -3.56 6.01
N ILE A 32 2.78 -4.03 7.23
CA ILE A 32 4.04 -4.69 7.55
C ILE A 32 3.92 -6.05 8.24
N LEU A 33 2.72 -6.42 8.68
CA LEU A 33 2.43 -7.72 9.27
C LEU A 33 1.74 -8.63 8.26
N THR A 34 1.95 -9.92 8.39
CA THR A 34 1.26 -10.96 7.60
C THR A 34 -0.09 -11.36 8.22
N GLN A 35 -0.30 -11.02 9.49
CA GLN A 35 -1.55 -11.25 10.21
C GLN A 35 -2.21 -9.91 10.55
N ASP A 36 -3.53 -9.93 10.60
CA ASP A 36 -4.31 -8.76 11.01
C ASP A 36 -4.27 -8.56 12.51
N LEU A 37 -4.41 -7.32 12.95
CA LEU A 37 -4.58 -6.96 14.35
C LEU A 37 -6.06 -6.77 14.66
N TYR A 38 -6.50 -7.25 15.81
CA TYR A 38 -7.89 -7.17 16.24
C TYR A 38 -8.03 -6.36 17.52
N GLY A 39 -9.05 -5.52 17.56
CA GLY A 39 -9.40 -4.71 18.71
C GLY A 39 -8.71 -3.36 18.77
N LYS A 40 -9.38 -2.46 19.46
CA LYS A 40 -9.00 -1.03 19.55
C LYS A 40 -7.64 -0.82 20.21
N ASP A 41 -7.35 -1.50 21.30
CA ASP A 41 -6.14 -1.23 22.10
C ASP A 41 -4.86 -1.54 21.33
N LEU A 42 -4.81 -2.69 20.64
CA LEU A 42 -3.66 -3.08 19.84
C LEU A 42 -3.51 -2.19 18.59
N THR A 43 -4.64 -1.83 17.97
CA THR A 43 -4.67 -0.89 16.85
C THR A 43 -4.12 0.49 17.27
N LEU A 44 -4.57 1.03 18.39
CA LEU A 44 -4.09 2.31 18.90
C LEU A 44 -2.61 2.29 19.24
N ARG A 45 -2.13 1.17 19.82
CA ARG A 45 -0.71 1.00 20.12
C ARG A 45 0.12 1.01 18.84
N PHE A 46 -0.31 0.27 17.81
CA PHE A 46 0.39 0.25 16.52
C PHE A 46 0.40 1.62 15.86
N LEU A 47 -0.75 2.30 15.77
CA LEU A 47 -0.86 3.63 15.18
C LEU A 47 -0.04 4.67 15.95
N GLY A 48 -0.01 4.59 17.29
CA GLY A 48 0.80 5.46 18.12
C GLY A 48 2.30 5.31 17.90
N GLU A 49 2.79 4.06 17.74
CA GLU A 49 4.20 3.84 17.37
C GLU A 49 4.49 4.31 15.95
N ALA A 50 3.58 4.04 15.00
CA ALA A 50 3.74 4.49 13.62
C ALA A 50 3.87 6.01 13.51
N THR A 51 3.02 6.76 14.21
CA THR A 51 3.07 8.24 14.21
C THR A 51 4.32 8.81 14.91
N ARG A 52 4.97 8.07 15.80
CA ARG A 52 6.27 8.46 16.39
C ARG A 52 7.44 8.22 15.43
N ILE A 53 7.34 7.25 14.55
CA ILE A 53 8.40 6.88 13.60
C ILE A 53 8.28 7.68 12.30
N ILE A 54 7.05 7.93 11.84
CA ILE A 54 6.78 8.70 10.63
C ILE A 54 6.67 10.18 11.01
N ALA A 55 7.71 10.95 10.68
CA ALA A 55 7.70 12.40 10.86
C ALA A 55 6.95 13.08 9.70
N ASP A 56 6.48 14.32 9.96
CA ASP A 56 5.81 15.19 8.98
C ASP A 56 4.63 14.53 8.25
N LEU A 57 3.91 13.64 8.98
CA LEU A 57 2.73 12.97 8.45
C LEU A 57 1.68 14.00 8.02
N THR A 58 1.34 13.99 6.74
CA THR A 58 0.36 14.91 6.16
C THR A 58 -0.56 14.16 5.20
N TYR A 59 -1.87 14.27 5.40
CA TYR A 59 -2.87 13.76 4.48
C TYR A 59 -3.08 14.74 3.34
N THR A 60 -2.94 14.28 2.11
CA THR A 60 -2.89 15.12 0.90
C THR A 60 -4.19 15.11 0.12
N GLU A 61 -4.86 13.97 0.09
CA GLU A 61 -6.05 13.74 -0.72
C GLU A 61 -7.00 12.76 -0.03
N GLU A 62 -8.29 12.89 -0.31
CA GLU A 62 -9.33 11.97 0.12
C GLU A 62 -10.30 11.66 -1.01
N THR A 63 -10.72 10.40 -1.12
CA THR A 63 -11.80 9.97 -2.01
C THR A 63 -12.60 8.86 -1.33
N ALA A 64 -13.81 8.60 -1.78
CA ALA A 64 -14.69 7.62 -1.16
C ALA A 64 -15.52 6.85 -2.18
N ASP A 65 -15.85 5.60 -1.83
CA ASP A 65 -16.79 4.74 -2.54
C ASP A 65 -17.68 4.01 -1.52
N GLY A 66 -18.93 4.42 -1.42
CA GLY A 66 -19.88 3.86 -0.46
C GLY A 66 -19.41 4.03 0.99
N VAL A 67 -19.10 2.90 1.64
CA VAL A 67 -18.62 2.86 3.03
C VAL A 67 -17.10 2.89 3.16
N LEU A 68 -16.38 2.93 2.03
CA LEU A 68 -14.91 3.01 1.99
C LEU A 68 -14.46 4.45 1.83
N SER A 69 -13.51 4.87 2.65
CA SER A 69 -12.77 6.13 2.49
C SER A 69 -11.31 5.85 2.24
N PHE A 70 -10.73 6.48 1.23
CA PHE A 70 -9.34 6.38 0.84
C PHE A 70 -8.64 7.68 1.18
N LEU A 71 -7.68 7.62 2.09
CA LEU A 71 -6.95 8.78 2.60
C LEU A 71 -5.49 8.65 2.18
N PHE A 72 -5.05 9.46 1.25
CA PHE A 72 -3.66 9.49 0.77
C PHE A 72 -2.83 10.39 1.66
N TRP A 73 -1.62 9.94 1.98
CA TRP A 73 -0.73 10.68 2.87
C TRP A 73 0.74 10.46 2.53
N LYS A 74 1.58 11.36 3.03
CA LYS A 74 3.03 11.30 2.95
C LYS A 74 3.65 11.68 4.29
N GLY A 75 4.91 11.30 4.47
CA GLY A 75 5.73 11.62 5.62
C GLY A 75 7.17 11.20 5.40
N THR A 76 7.97 11.14 6.45
CA THR A 76 9.37 10.73 6.37
C THR A 76 9.70 9.67 7.41
N VAL A 77 10.56 8.70 7.05
CA VAL A 77 11.18 7.75 7.97
C VAL A 77 12.69 7.97 7.90
N GLY A 78 13.26 8.52 8.97
CA GLY A 78 14.61 9.07 8.95
C GLY A 78 14.69 10.26 7.99
N GLN A 79 15.46 10.12 6.90
CA GLN A 79 15.62 11.17 5.88
C GLN A 79 14.95 10.81 4.54
N ARG A 80 14.11 9.80 4.53
CA ARG A 80 13.51 9.27 3.29
C ARG A 80 12.00 9.42 3.31
N GLU A 81 11.47 9.87 2.20
CA GLU A 81 10.03 9.97 2.01
C GLU A 81 9.37 8.58 2.04
N ILE A 82 8.26 8.50 2.74
CA ILE A 82 7.31 7.39 2.71
C ILE A 82 5.95 7.96 2.35
N SER A 83 5.18 7.22 1.57
CA SER A 83 3.77 7.56 1.32
C SER A 83 2.89 6.34 1.48
N GLY A 84 1.64 6.60 1.79
CA GLY A 84 0.66 5.55 2.03
C GLY A 84 -0.76 5.95 1.67
N VAL A 85 -1.59 4.92 1.64
CA VAL A 85 -3.04 5.06 1.57
C VAL A 85 -3.62 4.34 2.78
N THR A 86 -4.46 5.04 3.53
CA THR A 86 -5.28 4.45 4.58
C THR A 86 -6.69 4.27 4.03
N VAL A 87 -7.14 3.03 3.91
CA VAL A 87 -8.52 2.69 3.57
C VAL A 87 -9.28 2.45 4.87
N LEU A 88 -10.37 3.15 5.04
CA LEU A 88 -11.24 3.04 6.20
C LEU A 88 -12.58 2.48 5.76
N ARG A 89 -13.12 1.52 6.53
CA ARG A 89 -14.49 1.05 6.38
C ARG A 89 -15.30 1.49 7.60
N GLY A 90 -16.42 2.14 7.34
CA GLY A 90 -17.34 2.59 8.38
C GLY A 90 -18.44 3.47 7.81
N ALA A 91 -19.51 3.72 8.56
CA ALA A 91 -20.46 4.75 8.18
C ALA A 91 -19.81 6.14 8.31
N PRO A 92 -20.14 7.13 7.45
CA PRO A 92 -19.52 8.46 7.49
C PRO A 92 -19.55 9.14 8.86
N GLU A 93 -20.63 8.96 9.61
CA GLU A 93 -20.82 9.45 10.99
C GLU A 93 -20.65 8.34 12.05
N GLY A 94 -20.33 7.11 11.62
CA GLY A 94 -20.18 5.94 12.49
C GLY A 94 -18.74 5.73 12.95
N GLN A 95 -18.55 4.63 13.70
CA GLN A 95 -17.24 4.15 14.09
C GLN A 95 -16.60 3.41 12.91
N ILE A 96 -15.26 3.48 12.86
CA ILE A 96 -14.44 2.75 11.89
C ILE A 96 -14.29 1.31 12.39
N SER A 97 -14.78 0.37 11.62
CA SER A 97 -14.73 -1.06 11.93
C SER A 97 -13.54 -1.77 11.28
N ASP A 98 -12.94 -1.16 10.24
CA ASP A 98 -11.83 -1.75 9.51
C ASP A 98 -10.86 -0.66 9.02
N ILE A 99 -9.58 -0.93 9.16
CA ILE A 99 -8.49 -0.06 8.69
C ILE A 99 -7.54 -0.91 7.86
N THR A 100 -7.27 -0.50 6.63
CA THR A 100 -6.21 -1.08 5.81
C THR A 100 -5.18 0.00 5.47
N VAL A 101 -3.90 -0.27 5.69
CA VAL A 101 -2.83 0.67 5.32
C VAL A 101 -1.91 0.01 4.28
N LEU A 102 -1.71 0.70 3.16
CA LEU A 102 -0.79 0.30 2.10
C LEU A 102 0.32 1.33 1.99
N LEU A 103 1.55 0.89 1.72
CA LEU A 103 2.74 1.75 1.72
C LEU A 103 3.57 1.62 0.45
N ARG A 104 4.38 2.66 0.23
CA ARG A 104 5.52 2.69 -0.69
C ARG A 104 6.61 3.59 -0.10
N SER A 105 7.92 3.50 -0.45
CA SER A 105 8.57 2.53 -1.33
C SER A 105 9.17 1.38 -0.51
N TRP A 106 9.39 0.22 -1.15
CA TRP A 106 9.80 -1.03 -0.48
C TRP A 106 10.94 -0.87 0.54
N GLY A 107 12.02 -0.20 0.18
CA GLY A 107 13.18 -0.10 1.07
C GLY A 107 12.97 0.84 2.26
N VAL A 108 12.10 1.85 2.15
CA VAL A 108 11.74 2.73 3.29
C VAL A 108 10.79 2.00 4.20
N VAL A 109 9.84 1.25 3.63
CA VAL A 109 8.90 0.41 4.38
C VAL A 109 9.63 -0.68 5.15
N GLY A 110 10.71 -1.27 4.61
CA GLY A 110 11.57 -2.21 5.33
C GLY A 110 12.18 -1.59 6.59
N ASN A 111 12.74 -0.39 6.49
CA ASN A 111 13.30 0.34 7.65
C ASN A 111 12.22 0.69 8.69
N PHE A 112 11.03 1.10 8.22
CA PHE A 112 9.88 1.34 9.07
C PHE A 112 9.49 0.07 9.82
N ARG A 113 9.35 -1.06 9.11
CA ARG A 113 9.03 -2.38 9.68
C ARG A 113 10.02 -2.80 10.76
N ASP A 114 11.32 -2.69 10.50
CA ASP A 114 12.35 -3.09 11.46
C ASP A 114 12.32 -2.23 12.74
N THR A 115 11.93 -0.97 12.61
CA THR A 115 11.76 -0.09 13.77
C THR A 115 10.49 -0.43 14.54
N MET A 116 9.37 -0.70 13.83
CA MET A 116 8.12 -1.14 14.44
C MET A 116 8.25 -2.50 15.14
N LEU A 117 9.01 -3.45 14.57
CA LEU A 117 9.27 -4.75 15.19
C LEU A 117 9.91 -4.58 16.58
N ARG A 118 10.89 -3.70 16.69
CA ARG A 118 11.51 -3.40 18.00
C ARG A 118 10.57 -2.71 18.97
N ALA A 119 9.74 -1.79 18.48
CA ALA A 119 8.81 -1.01 19.30
C ALA A 119 7.61 -1.84 19.82
N LEU A 120 7.24 -2.89 19.10
CA LEU A 120 6.06 -3.73 19.39
C LEU A 120 6.41 -5.15 19.79
N ALA A 121 7.68 -5.45 20.09
CA ALA A 121 8.16 -6.81 20.37
C ALA A 121 7.45 -7.50 21.55
N ASP A 122 6.92 -6.74 22.50
CA ASP A 122 6.17 -7.22 23.66
C ASP A 122 4.65 -7.34 23.42
N ALA A 123 4.14 -6.82 22.32
CA ALA A 123 2.71 -6.75 22.02
C ALA A 123 2.29 -7.55 20.80
N VAL A 124 3.18 -7.69 19.82
CA VAL A 124 2.90 -8.40 18.56
C VAL A 124 3.83 -9.61 18.46
N PRO A 125 3.30 -10.83 18.42
CA PRO A 125 4.12 -12.05 18.34
C PRO A 125 4.92 -12.10 17.05
N LEU A 126 6.11 -12.72 17.10
CA LEU A 126 7.04 -12.75 15.98
C LEU A 126 6.44 -13.38 14.73
N GLU A 127 5.55 -14.35 14.89
CA GLU A 127 4.87 -15.06 13.80
C GLU A 127 4.05 -14.11 12.91
N ALA A 128 3.52 -13.03 13.49
CA ALA A 128 2.77 -12.02 12.71
C ALA A 128 3.65 -11.18 11.77
N TRP A 129 4.97 -11.21 11.97
CA TRP A 129 5.95 -10.48 11.16
C TRP A 129 6.56 -11.32 10.04
N LEU A 130 6.35 -12.62 10.07
CA LEU A 130 6.98 -13.58 9.18
C LEU A 130 5.93 -14.17 8.23
N LEU A 131 6.37 -14.54 7.04
CA LEU A 131 5.57 -15.42 6.18
C LEU A 131 5.53 -16.78 6.85
N ASP A 132 4.36 -17.37 6.93
CA ASP A 132 4.23 -18.77 7.30
C ASP A 132 4.68 -19.66 6.14
N ASP A 133 5.04 -20.93 6.43
CA ASP A 133 5.57 -21.86 5.42
C ASP A 133 4.48 -22.34 4.42
N GLY A 134 3.49 -21.46 4.14
CA GLY A 134 2.61 -21.59 2.99
C GLY A 134 1.52 -22.64 3.12
N LYS A 135 0.66 -22.55 4.14
CA LYS A 135 -0.74 -22.93 3.93
C LYS A 135 -1.43 -21.72 3.30
N ALA A 136 -1.39 -21.68 1.96
CA ALA A 136 -2.27 -20.80 1.22
C ALA A 136 -3.66 -20.91 1.82
N PRO A 137 -4.35 -19.80 2.18
CA PRO A 137 -5.79 -19.86 2.23
C PRO A 137 -6.23 -20.48 0.91
N ALA A 138 -7.07 -21.49 0.95
CA ALA A 138 -7.62 -22.05 -0.27
C ALA A 138 -8.14 -20.85 -1.06
N ALA A 139 -7.61 -20.65 -2.27
CA ALA A 139 -8.10 -19.58 -3.12
C ALA A 139 -9.62 -19.79 -3.15
N ASP A 140 -10.36 -18.74 -2.74
CA ASP A 140 -11.81 -18.81 -2.82
C ASP A 140 -12.14 -19.05 -4.29
N PRO A 141 -12.66 -20.25 -4.69
CA PRO A 141 -12.94 -20.55 -6.07
C PRO A 141 -14.01 -19.62 -6.64
N ASP A 142 -14.77 -18.95 -5.76
CA ASP A 142 -15.81 -17.98 -6.11
C ASP A 142 -15.31 -16.51 -5.98
N ALA A 143 -14.07 -16.27 -5.50
CA ALA A 143 -13.42 -14.99 -5.69
C ALA A 143 -13.25 -14.81 -7.19
N GLY A 144 -14.26 -14.24 -7.83
CA GLY A 144 -14.34 -14.13 -9.27
C GLY A 144 -13.02 -13.61 -9.80
N VAL A 145 -12.39 -14.37 -10.71
CA VAL A 145 -11.29 -13.89 -11.55
C VAL A 145 -11.84 -12.65 -12.25
N GLY A 146 -11.78 -11.52 -11.55
CA GLY A 146 -12.44 -10.30 -11.95
C GLY A 146 -11.74 -9.76 -13.19
N GLN A 147 -12.44 -9.76 -14.30
CA GLN A 147 -12.06 -8.84 -15.36
C GLN A 147 -12.00 -7.45 -14.75
N ARG A 148 -10.94 -6.71 -15.04
CA ARG A 148 -10.79 -5.32 -14.58
C ARG A 148 -12.08 -4.55 -14.90
N PRO A 149 -12.75 -3.97 -13.90
CA PRO A 149 -13.94 -3.17 -14.14
C PRO A 149 -13.63 -2.05 -15.15
N GLY A 150 -14.46 -1.88 -16.20
CA GLY A 150 -14.25 -0.86 -17.22
C GLY A 150 -13.13 -1.12 -18.22
N GLY A 151 -12.49 -2.30 -18.20
CA GLY A 151 -11.46 -2.69 -19.18
C GLY A 151 -10.08 -2.05 -18.94
N PRO A 152 -9.11 -2.31 -19.84
CA PRO A 152 -7.78 -1.73 -19.78
C PRO A 152 -7.82 -0.20 -20.02
N LEU A 153 -6.95 0.53 -19.33
CA LEU A 153 -6.70 1.95 -19.58
C LEU A 153 -5.53 2.08 -20.55
N PRO A 154 -5.67 2.80 -21.68
CA PRO A 154 -4.57 3.01 -22.61
C PRO A 154 -3.48 3.87 -21.96
N LEU A 155 -2.21 3.58 -22.24
CA LEU A 155 -1.08 4.36 -21.78
C LEU A 155 -0.77 5.49 -22.76
N ALA A 156 -0.45 6.66 -22.25
CA ALA A 156 0.15 7.73 -23.06
C ALA A 156 1.61 7.35 -23.42
N PRO A 157 2.17 7.81 -24.55
CA PRO A 157 3.54 7.49 -24.95
C PRO A 157 4.61 7.83 -23.91
N GLY A 158 4.37 8.87 -23.10
CA GLY A 158 5.27 9.31 -22.02
C GLY A 158 4.85 8.85 -20.63
N ALA A 159 3.97 7.85 -20.49
CA ALA A 159 3.43 7.40 -19.22
C ALA A 159 4.53 7.15 -18.18
N ALA A 160 4.27 7.59 -16.95
CA ALA A 160 5.13 7.37 -15.79
C ALA A 160 4.54 6.31 -14.88
N PHE A 161 5.39 5.40 -14.37
CA PHE A 161 4.99 4.35 -13.45
C PHE A 161 5.80 4.41 -12.15
N HIS A 162 5.11 4.68 -11.06
CA HIS A 162 5.65 4.76 -9.71
C HIS A 162 5.39 3.47 -8.94
N SER A 163 6.22 2.47 -9.20
CA SER A 163 6.16 1.18 -8.50
C SER A 163 6.55 1.30 -7.03
N PRO A 164 5.89 0.57 -6.12
CA PRO A 164 6.32 0.49 -4.72
C PRO A 164 7.64 -0.27 -4.56
N MET A 165 8.04 -1.11 -5.53
CA MET A 165 9.22 -1.97 -5.48
C MET A 165 10.47 -1.35 -6.12
N LEU A 166 10.28 -0.41 -7.04
CA LEU A 166 11.36 0.28 -7.74
C LEU A 166 11.84 1.50 -6.96
N THR A 167 13.12 1.81 -7.09
CA THR A 167 13.71 3.00 -6.46
C THR A 167 13.60 4.24 -7.35
N LYS A 168 13.24 4.07 -8.60
CA LYS A 168 13.07 5.11 -9.62
C LYS A 168 11.75 4.93 -10.36
N THR A 169 11.24 6.03 -10.87
CA THR A 169 10.08 6.03 -11.80
C THR A 169 10.48 5.41 -13.13
N ALA A 170 9.66 4.51 -13.66
CA ALA A 170 9.78 4.04 -15.02
C ALA A 170 8.98 4.93 -15.96
N TYR A 171 9.55 5.29 -17.10
CA TYR A 171 8.93 6.16 -18.09
C TYR A 171 8.80 5.47 -19.45
N GLY A 172 7.75 5.84 -20.19
CA GLY A 172 7.46 5.39 -21.53
C GLY A 172 6.54 4.19 -21.57
N GLU A 173 5.61 4.21 -22.52
CA GLU A 173 4.56 3.21 -22.71
C GLU A 173 5.11 1.77 -22.70
N GLN A 174 6.12 1.49 -23.53
CA GLN A 174 6.69 0.14 -23.64
C GLN A 174 7.30 -0.36 -22.33
N ASN A 175 8.05 0.49 -21.61
CA ASN A 175 8.63 0.11 -20.33
C ASN A 175 7.55 -0.20 -19.28
N VAL A 176 6.49 0.60 -19.25
CA VAL A 176 5.36 0.41 -18.33
C VAL A 176 4.62 -0.89 -18.68
N GLU A 177 4.35 -1.13 -19.96
CA GLU A 177 3.73 -2.39 -20.40
C GLU A 177 4.55 -3.63 -20.05
N ASP A 178 5.87 -3.59 -20.25
CA ASP A 178 6.76 -4.72 -19.94
C ASP A 178 6.76 -5.02 -18.44
N ILE A 179 6.74 -3.97 -17.59
CA ILE A 179 6.59 -4.12 -16.15
C ILE A 179 5.23 -4.74 -15.81
N HIS A 180 4.14 -4.24 -16.41
CA HIS A 180 2.79 -4.78 -16.17
C HIS A 180 2.69 -6.26 -16.57
N LYS A 181 3.24 -6.64 -17.72
CA LYS A 181 3.26 -8.04 -18.18
C LYS A 181 4.00 -8.95 -17.20
N LEU A 182 5.18 -8.53 -16.74
CA LEU A 182 5.97 -9.31 -15.79
C LEU A 182 5.23 -9.43 -14.44
N ILE A 183 4.84 -8.30 -13.87
CA ILE A 183 4.20 -8.27 -12.55
C ILE A 183 2.85 -9.01 -12.58
N GLY A 184 2.05 -8.81 -13.62
CA GLY A 184 0.80 -9.55 -13.83
C GLY A 184 1.00 -11.05 -13.95
N GLY A 185 2.09 -11.50 -14.62
CA GLY A 185 2.46 -12.92 -14.68
C GLY A 185 2.83 -13.54 -13.33
N ILE A 186 3.38 -12.75 -12.40
CA ILE A 186 3.73 -13.21 -11.05
C ILE A 186 2.51 -13.15 -10.12
N GLN A 187 1.75 -12.06 -10.18
CA GLN A 187 0.58 -11.83 -9.31
C GLN A 187 -0.59 -12.76 -9.65
N GLY A 188 -0.70 -13.16 -10.92
CA GLY A 188 -1.90 -13.86 -11.39
C GLY A 188 -3.17 -12.98 -11.39
N PRO A 189 -4.35 -13.60 -11.31
CA PRO A 189 -5.61 -12.87 -11.34
C PRO A 189 -5.82 -12.00 -10.10
N ARG A 190 -6.41 -10.82 -10.30
CA ARG A 190 -6.77 -9.86 -9.25
C ARG A 190 -8.26 -9.92 -8.97
N SER A 191 -8.64 -9.77 -7.71
CA SER A 191 -10.01 -9.48 -7.26
C SER A 191 -10.12 -7.99 -6.98
N TYR A 192 -11.02 -7.29 -7.68
CA TYR A 192 -11.22 -5.85 -7.49
C TYR A 192 -12.24 -5.60 -6.38
N LEU A 193 -11.80 -4.87 -5.34
CA LEU A 193 -12.56 -4.58 -4.13
C LEU A 193 -13.32 -3.25 -4.22
N ALA A 194 -12.75 -2.28 -4.93
CA ALA A 194 -13.39 -0.99 -5.23
C ALA A 194 -12.76 -0.35 -6.47
N ARG A 195 -13.55 0.48 -7.17
CA ARG A 195 -13.05 1.34 -8.25
C ARG A 195 -13.77 2.68 -8.21
N ILE A 196 -12.99 3.75 -8.10
CA ILE A 196 -13.46 5.12 -8.13
C ILE A 196 -12.95 5.78 -9.41
N THR A 197 -13.85 6.36 -10.18
CA THR A 197 -13.50 7.08 -11.41
C THR A 197 -13.96 8.52 -11.29
N THR A 198 -13.04 9.44 -11.51
CA THR A 198 -13.30 10.87 -11.67
C THR A 198 -13.00 11.29 -13.10
N GLU A 199 -13.09 12.56 -13.42
CA GLU A 199 -12.73 13.10 -14.74
C GLU A 199 -11.25 12.86 -15.10
N HIS A 200 -10.37 12.90 -14.09
CA HIS A 200 -8.91 12.88 -14.29
C HIS A 200 -8.20 11.72 -13.62
N THR A 201 -8.91 10.91 -12.85
CA THR A 201 -8.29 9.81 -12.10
C THR A 201 -9.15 8.55 -12.08
N VAL A 202 -8.47 7.39 -12.05
CA VAL A 202 -9.07 6.11 -11.70
C VAL A 202 -8.29 5.52 -10.53
N THR A 203 -8.97 5.25 -9.43
CA THR A 203 -8.41 4.56 -8.27
C THR A 203 -8.98 3.15 -8.21
N GLU A 204 -8.12 2.14 -8.16
CA GLU A 204 -8.50 0.74 -8.05
C GLU A 204 -7.91 0.15 -6.77
N TYR A 205 -8.76 -0.45 -5.95
CA TYR A 205 -8.37 -1.26 -4.79
C TYR A 205 -8.60 -2.73 -5.11
N TRP A 206 -7.58 -3.56 -4.94
CA TRP A 206 -7.62 -4.95 -5.36
C TRP A 206 -6.82 -5.86 -4.42
N SER A 207 -7.07 -7.17 -4.53
CA SER A 207 -6.27 -8.23 -3.90
C SER A 207 -5.85 -9.29 -4.93
N CYS A 208 -4.80 -10.04 -4.61
CA CYS A 208 -4.35 -11.22 -5.33
C CYS A 208 -3.60 -12.18 -4.39
N ILE A 209 -3.25 -13.37 -4.87
CA ILE A 209 -2.48 -14.35 -4.11
C ILE A 209 -1.10 -14.52 -4.75
N ILE A 210 -0.04 -14.33 -3.96
CA ILE A 210 1.35 -14.55 -4.37
C ILE A 210 1.95 -15.66 -3.52
N GLN A 211 2.32 -16.77 -4.16
CA GLN A 211 2.91 -17.93 -3.47
C GLN A 211 2.12 -18.36 -2.22
N GLY A 212 0.79 -18.29 -2.32
CA GLY A 212 -0.10 -18.65 -1.23
C GLY A 212 -0.42 -17.56 -0.21
N HIS A 213 0.12 -16.37 -0.36
CA HIS A 213 -0.11 -15.25 0.56
C HIS A 213 -0.94 -14.16 -0.11
N GLU A 214 -1.90 -13.61 0.63
CA GLU A 214 -2.68 -12.48 0.14
C GLU A 214 -1.82 -11.22 0.02
N GLN A 215 -1.92 -10.56 -1.12
CA GLN A 215 -1.43 -9.21 -1.36
C GLN A 215 -2.60 -8.30 -1.68
N GLN A 216 -2.59 -7.10 -1.14
CA GLN A 216 -3.53 -6.05 -1.52
C GLN A 216 -2.78 -4.88 -2.13
N GLY A 217 -3.44 -4.21 -3.09
CA GLY A 217 -2.87 -3.07 -3.78
C GLY A 217 -3.89 -1.99 -4.10
N ILE A 218 -3.39 -0.77 -4.17
CA ILE A 218 -4.12 0.37 -4.71
C ILE A 218 -3.31 0.92 -5.87
N ASP A 219 -3.95 0.99 -7.04
CA ASP A 219 -3.47 1.69 -8.21
C ASP A 219 -4.22 3.02 -8.33
N VAL A 220 -3.50 4.11 -8.52
CA VAL A 220 -4.07 5.40 -8.94
C VAL A 220 -3.51 5.74 -10.30
N PHE A 221 -4.41 5.91 -11.26
CA PHE A 221 -4.12 6.31 -12.64
C PHE A 221 -4.56 7.76 -12.83
N GLU A 222 -3.64 8.62 -13.25
CA GLU A 222 -3.95 9.98 -13.70
C GLU A 222 -4.12 9.97 -15.21
N LEU A 223 -5.20 10.60 -15.69
CA LEU A 223 -5.60 10.57 -17.09
C LEU A 223 -5.42 11.95 -17.73
N ASP A 224 -5.01 11.96 -18.99
CA ASP A 224 -5.08 13.15 -19.83
C ASP A 224 -6.50 13.41 -20.37
N ALA A 225 -6.64 14.44 -21.20
CA ALA A 225 -7.92 14.81 -21.79
C ALA A 225 -8.47 13.77 -22.78
N GLU A 226 -7.61 12.92 -23.31
CA GLU A 226 -7.93 11.80 -24.21
C GLU A 226 -8.27 10.51 -23.45
N GLY A 227 -8.17 10.52 -22.10
CA GLY A 227 -8.43 9.36 -21.25
C GLY A 227 -7.27 8.36 -21.21
N GLN A 228 -6.06 8.76 -21.63
CA GLN A 228 -4.86 7.95 -21.57
C GLN A 228 -4.15 8.15 -20.21
N VAL A 229 -3.55 7.09 -19.69
CA VAL A 229 -2.79 7.14 -18.44
C VAL A 229 -1.46 7.88 -18.67
N VAL A 230 -1.30 9.02 -18.02
CA VAL A 230 -0.05 9.79 -18.00
C VAL A 230 0.80 9.45 -16.77
N ASN A 231 0.16 9.00 -15.70
CA ASN A 231 0.83 8.64 -14.46
C ASN A 231 0.10 7.48 -13.76
N GLN A 232 0.85 6.52 -13.24
CA GLN A 232 0.33 5.45 -12.39
C GLN A 232 1.17 5.34 -11.13
N THR A 233 0.53 5.38 -9.98
CA THR A 233 1.17 5.17 -8.69
C THR A 233 0.55 3.98 -7.98
N VAL A 234 1.39 3.12 -7.39
CA VAL A 234 0.96 1.88 -6.74
C VAL A 234 1.43 1.85 -5.28
N TRP A 235 0.54 1.43 -4.37
CA TRP A 235 0.82 1.09 -2.98
C TRP A 235 0.43 -0.36 -2.72
N LEU A 236 1.23 -1.07 -1.94
CA LEU A 236 1.04 -2.50 -1.67
C LEU A 236 1.12 -2.82 -0.17
N ARG A 237 0.47 -3.93 0.22
CA ARG A 237 0.59 -4.60 1.52
C ARG A 237 0.45 -6.13 1.39
N PRO A 238 0.90 -6.92 2.38
CA PRO A 238 1.87 -6.55 3.42
C PRO A 238 3.30 -6.61 2.88
N TRP A 239 4.23 -5.89 3.50
CA TRP A 239 5.63 -5.78 3.03
C TRP A 239 6.33 -7.13 2.83
N PRO A 240 6.14 -8.18 3.67
CA PRO A 240 6.74 -9.48 3.41
C PRO A 240 6.32 -10.09 2.06
N VAL A 241 5.04 -9.97 1.69
CA VAL A 241 4.52 -10.46 0.39
C VAL A 241 5.01 -9.58 -0.77
N VAL A 242 5.10 -8.26 -0.56
CA VAL A 242 5.72 -7.33 -1.54
C VAL A 242 7.19 -7.71 -1.78
N THR A 243 7.89 -8.21 -0.76
CA THR A 243 9.27 -8.72 -0.90
C THR A 243 9.32 -9.97 -1.77
N LEU A 244 8.39 -10.92 -1.59
CA LEU A 244 8.29 -12.09 -2.48
C LEU A 244 8.06 -11.68 -3.94
N LEU A 245 7.12 -10.74 -4.16
CA LEU A 245 6.85 -10.22 -5.50
C LEU A 245 8.10 -9.58 -6.12
N ARG A 246 8.80 -8.74 -5.35
CA ARG A 246 10.01 -8.06 -5.79
C ARG A 246 11.13 -9.06 -6.14
N ASP A 247 11.37 -10.04 -5.29
CA ASP A 247 12.41 -11.03 -5.50
C ASP A 247 12.09 -11.92 -6.72
N ALA A 248 10.83 -12.31 -6.89
CA ALA A 248 10.38 -13.02 -8.09
C ALA A 248 10.55 -12.17 -9.36
N ALA A 249 10.28 -10.87 -9.29
CA ALA A 249 10.47 -9.95 -10.41
C ALA A 249 11.96 -9.79 -10.79
N ILE A 250 12.86 -9.73 -9.80
CA ILE A 250 14.31 -9.68 -10.04
C ILE A 250 14.80 -10.97 -10.70
N VAL A 251 14.36 -12.14 -10.22
CA VAL A 251 14.74 -13.46 -10.78
C VAL A 251 14.12 -13.68 -12.15
N GLY A 252 12.88 -13.23 -12.36
CA GLY A 252 12.13 -13.39 -13.62
C GLY A 252 12.64 -12.57 -14.80
N GLN A 253 13.82 -11.93 -14.65
CA GLN A 253 14.50 -11.14 -15.67
C GLN A 253 13.72 -9.89 -16.15
N LEU A 254 13.52 -8.94 -15.27
CA LEU A 254 13.44 -7.54 -15.72
C LEU A 254 14.85 -7.09 -16.19
N SER A 255 15.45 -7.84 -17.09
CA SER A 255 16.74 -7.51 -17.69
C SER A 255 16.69 -6.20 -18.51
N SER A 256 15.49 -5.69 -18.78
CA SER A 256 15.27 -4.39 -19.43
C SER A 256 15.43 -3.20 -18.47
N LEU A 257 15.27 -3.38 -17.16
CA LEU A 257 15.47 -2.29 -16.21
C LEU A 257 16.89 -2.34 -15.62
N PRO A 258 17.64 -1.20 -15.63
CA PRO A 258 18.95 -1.10 -15.01
C PRO A 258 18.95 -1.50 -13.53
N ALA A 259 20.05 -2.05 -13.04
CA ALA A 259 20.19 -2.52 -11.66
C ALA A 259 19.86 -1.43 -10.61
N ASP A 260 20.10 -0.17 -10.92
CA ASP A 260 19.84 0.97 -10.05
C ASP A 260 18.33 1.28 -9.84
N PHE A 261 17.44 0.63 -10.61
CA PHE A 261 15.99 0.64 -10.32
C PHE A 261 15.64 -0.25 -9.13
N TRP A 262 16.46 -1.24 -8.82
CA TRP A 262 16.20 -2.22 -7.77
C TRP A 262 16.98 -1.96 -6.48
N LEU A 263 18.10 -1.24 -6.58
CA LEU A 263 18.99 -1.00 -5.47
C LEU A 263 18.68 0.35 -4.82
N LEU A 264 18.53 0.35 -3.52
CA LEU A 264 18.49 1.61 -2.77
C LEU A 264 19.84 2.29 -2.91
N PRO A 265 19.90 3.61 -3.16
CA PRO A 265 21.13 4.36 -3.05
C PRO A 265 21.77 4.11 -1.68
N ALA A 266 23.08 3.86 -1.65
CA ALA A 266 23.80 3.75 -0.39
C ALA A 266 23.46 4.97 0.50
N ALA A 267 23.21 4.74 1.78
CA ALA A 267 23.05 5.86 2.71
C ALA A 267 24.31 6.72 2.62
N PRO A 268 24.20 8.06 2.57
CA PRO A 268 25.37 8.90 2.58
C PRO A 268 26.21 8.53 3.80
N SER A 269 27.47 8.13 3.57
CA SER A 269 28.42 7.85 4.64
C SER A 269 28.44 9.09 5.53
N ARG A 270 28.09 8.92 6.80
CA ARG A 270 28.35 9.98 7.78
C ARG A 270 29.87 10.13 7.80
N LEU A 271 30.36 11.19 7.16
CA LEU A 271 31.71 11.64 7.41
C LEU A 271 31.76 11.98 8.89
N SER A 272 32.51 11.18 9.60
CA SER A 272 32.86 11.34 11.02
C SER A 272 33.58 12.64 11.28
#